data_5ad7bdd1ba6d16175abd393e657611c3
#
_entry.id   5ad7bdd1ba6d16175abd393e657611c3
#
_cell.length_a   1.000
_cell.length_b   1.000
_cell.length_c   1.000
_cell.angle_alpha   90.00
_cell.angle_beta   90.00
_cell.angle_gamma   90.00
#
_symmetry.space_group_name_H-M   'P 1'
#
loop_
_entity.id
_entity.type
_entity.pdbx_description
1 polymer ?
#
loop_
_entity_poly.entity_id
_entity_poly.type
_entity_poly.pdbx_seq_one_letter_code
_entity_poly.pdbx_strand_id
1 'polypeptide(L)'
;MLLPIGLAVCGVMSETIPDITDKDRSNFDTALLLGIAYAATIGGMSTLIGTAPNIVFSAFMQDTYGVEISMFDWMMLGVPLATIMLFGAWMLLTKYVFPINFVATNDARNELKSMLTNMGSFTKDEKRISVIFGLAVFAWVFRTLLNRIDFLSGLTDAGIAIIAAILIFMTPSASKRGDLLQWEKSKDLPWGLLILFGGGLSLAAQISSCLLYTSPSPRDSSQ
;
A
#
# COMPACT_ATOMS: atom_id res chain seq x y z
N MET A 1 7.64 -0.59 6.18
CA MET A 1 7.92 -1.96 6.66
C MET A 1 8.89 -2.74 5.77
N LEU A 2 8.83 -2.63 4.43
CA LEU A 2 9.76 -3.36 3.52
C LEU A 2 11.20 -2.82 3.55
N LEU A 3 11.40 -1.52 3.81
CA LEU A 3 12.73 -0.91 3.80
C LEU A 3 13.71 -1.53 4.81
N PRO A 4 13.36 -1.79 6.08
CA PRO A 4 14.26 -2.47 7.02
C PRO A 4 14.65 -3.88 6.55
N ILE A 5 13.73 -4.60 5.90
CA ILE A 5 14.01 -5.92 5.32
C ILE A 5 15.01 -5.79 4.17
N GLY A 6 14.80 -4.81 3.29
CA GLY A 6 15.73 -4.52 2.20
C GLY A 6 17.14 -4.20 2.71
N LEU A 7 17.25 -3.34 3.73
CA LEU A 7 18.53 -3.00 4.35
C LEU A 7 19.20 -4.22 5.01
N ALA A 8 18.44 -5.09 5.66
CA ALA A 8 18.97 -6.32 6.24
C ALA A 8 19.53 -7.26 5.15
N VAL A 9 18.83 -7.39 4.01
CA VAL A 9 19.30 -8.18 2.87
C VAL A 9 20.59 -7.57 2.29
N CYS A 10 20.67 -6.25 2.13
CA CYS A 10 21.89 -5.55 1.70
C CYS A 10 23.06 -5.86 2.66
N GLY A 11 22.82 -5.81 3.98
CA GLY A 11 23.81 -6.14 5.01
C GLY A 11 24.35 -7.55 4.87
N VAL A 12 23.47 -8.55 4.82
CA VAL A 12 23.84 -9.96 4.66
C VAL A 12 24.64 -10.19 3.39
N MET A 13 24.21 -9.63 2.26
CA MET A 13 24.91 -9.80 0.98
C MET A 13 26.31 -9.17 1.03
N SER A 14 26.47 -8.06 1.73
CA SER A 14 27.75 -7.38 1.87
C SER A 14 28.74 -8.14 2.77
N GLU A 15 28.26 -8.88 3.76
CA GLU A 15 29.11 -9.66 4.70
C GLU A 15 29.47 -11.04 4.15
N THR A 16 28.57 -11.64 3.35
CA THR A 16 28.65 -13.04 2.96
C THR A 16 29.33 -13.26 1.59
N ILE A 17 29.54 -12.21 0.81
CA ILE A 17 30.22 -12.32 -0.51
C ILE A 17 31.57 -11.59 -0.45
N PRO A 18 32.69 -12.30 -0.20
CA PRO A 18 33.98 -11.67 0.05
C PRO A 18 34.61 -11.01 -1.18
N ASP A 19 34.24 -11.43 -2.40
CA ASP A 19 34.84 -10.94 -3.66
C ASP A 19 33.90 -10.02 -4.46
N ILE A 20 32.90 -9.42 -3.82
CA ILE A 20 32.01 -8.48 -4.50
C ILE A 20 32.73 -7.15 -4.77
N THR A 21 32.72 -6.70 -6.01
CA THR A 21 33.26 -5.39 -6.35
C THR A 21 32.42 -4.28 -5.71
N ASP A 22 33.05 -3.20 -5.22
CA ASP A 22 32.31 -2.06 -4.64
C ASP A 22 31.21 -1.51 -5.56
N LYS A 23 31.45 -1.57 -6.89
CA LYS A 23 30.46 -1.18 -7.89
C LYS A 23 29.25 -2.13 -7.94
N ASP A 24 29.49 -3.44 -7.91
CA ASP A 24 28.40 -4.43 -7.97
C ASP A 24 27.58 -4.41 -6.68
N ARG A 25 28.25 -4.18 -5.55
CA ARG A 25 27.59 -3.98 -4.25
C ARG A 25 26.69 -2.74 -4.28
N SER A 26 27.23 -1.59 -4.70
CA SER A 26 26.45 -0.36 -4.81
C SER A 26 25.30 -0.49 -5.79
N ASN A 27 25.48 -1.18 -6.92
CA ASN A 27 24.43 -1.46 -7.88
C ASN A 27 23.33 -2.32 -7.26
N PHE A 28 23.69 -3.39 -6.54
CA PHE A 28 22.72 -4.27 -5.89
C PHE A 28 21.91 -3.53 -4.83
N ASP A 29 22.57 -2.82 -3.92
CA ASP A 29 21.91 -2.06 -2.85
C ASP A 29 20.96 -1.03 -3.43
N THR A 30 21.40 -0.28 -4.43
CA THR A 30 20.59 0.73 -5.10
C THR A 30 19.41 0.10 -5.86
N ALA A 31 19.65 -0.96 -6.62
CA ALA A 31 18.60 -1.67 -7.36
C ALA A 31 17.54 -2.26 -6.43
N LEU A 32 17.96 -2.84 -5.31
CA LEU A 32 17.05 -3.43 -4.32
C LEU A 32 16.20 -2.36 -3.65
N LEU A 33 16.81 -1.28 -3.15
CA LEU A 33 16.10 -0.23 -2.45
C LEU A 33 15.15 0.56 -3.37
N LEU A 34 15.62 0.90 -4.59
CA LEU A 34 14.76 1.50 -5.61
C LEU A 34 13.66 0.55 -6.07
N GLY A 35 13.99 -0.74 -6.23
CA GLY A 35 13.02 -1.77 -6.58
C GLY A 35 11.89 -1.87 -5.56
N ILE A 36 12.20 -1.82 -4.26
CA ILE A 36 11.20 -1.78 -3.18
C ILE A 36 10.34 -0.51 -3.27
N ALA A 37 10.96 0.65 -3.51
CA ALA A 37 10.24 1.93 -3.63
C ALA A 37 9.29 1.94 -4.82
N TYR A 38 9.76 1.53 -6.01
CA TYR A 38 8.92 1.42 -7.20
C TYR A 38 7.83 0.37 -7.06
N ALA A 39 8.15 -0.80 -6.47
CA ALA A 39 7.17 -1.84 -6.24
C ALA A 39 6.05 -1.38 -5.29
N ALA A 40 6.38 -0.62 -4.25
CA ALA A 40 5.39 -0.06 -3.34
C ALA A 40 4.48 0.95 -4.06
N THR A 41 5.05 1.84 -4.87
CA THR A 41 4.29 2.86 -5.61
C THR A 41 3.41 2.25 -6.69
N ILE A 42 3.99 1.37 -7.52
CA ILE A 42 3.26 0.69 -8.62
C ILE A 42 2.18 -0.24 -8.04
N GLY A 43 2.52 -1.00 -6.98
CA GLY A 43 1.56 -1.86 -6.29
C GLY A 43 0.41 -1.07 -5.67
N GLY A 44 0.68 0.13 -5.16
CA GLY A 44 -0.35 1.03 -4.64
C GLY A 44 -1.39 1.46 -5.69
N MET A 45 -0.98 1.61 -6.95
CA MET A 45 -1.91 1.94 -8.05
C MET A 45 -2.85 0.79 -8.41
N SER A 46 -2.51 -0.46 -8.04
CA SER A 46 -3.30 -1.65 -8.41
C SER A 46 -4.66 -1.73 -7.73
N THR A 47 -4.85 -1.08 -6.59
CA THR A 47 -6.10 -1.11 -5.81
C THR A 47 -6.61 0.29 -5.52
N LEU A 48 -7.92 0.44 -5.40
CA LEU A 48 -8.56 1.73 -5.14
C LEU A 48 -8.05 2.39 -3.85
N ILE A 49 -7.81 1.60 -2.80
CA ILE A 49 -7.36 2.06 -1.47
C ILE A 49 -5.82 2.10 -1.37
N GLY A 50 -5.11 1.64 -2.38
CA GLY A 50 -3.65 1.50 -2.34
C GLY A 50 -2.90 2.83 -2.24
N THR A 51 -3.46 3.91 -2.78
CA THR A 51 -2.93 5.28 -2.65
C THR A 51 -4.05 6.31 -2.53
N ALA A 52 -3.78 7.41 -1.82
CA ALA A 52 -4.76 8.48 -1.65
C ALA A 52 -5.25 9.10 -2.98
N PRO A 53 -4.42 9.35 -4.01
CA PRO A 53 -4.88 9.86 -5.30
C PRO A 53 -5.95 9.00 -5.97
N ASN A 54 -5.92 7.68 -5.82
CA ASN A 54 -6.93 6.79 -6.40
C ASN A 54 -8.31 7.06 -5.79
N ILE A 55 -8.38 7.25 -4.47
CA ILE A 55 -9.62 7.54 -3.74
C ILE A 55 -10.15 8.91 -4.16
N VAL A 56 -9.27 9.91 -4.27
CA VAL A 56 -9.65 11.27 -4.70
C VAL A 56 -10.21 11.24 -6.12
N PHE A 57 -9.58 10.50 -7.03
CA PHE A 57 -10.08 10.35 -8.40
C PHE A 57 -11.46 9.67 -8.43
N SER A 58 -11.65 8.60 -7.65
CA SER A 58 -12.94 7.92 -7.57
C SER A 58 -14.04 8.82 -7.02
N ALA A 59 -13.75 9.60 -5.97
CA ALA A 59 -14.67 10.58 -5.42
C ALA A 59 -15.03 11.66 -6.46
N PHE A 60 -14.03 12.19 -7.17
CA PHE A 60 -14.26 13.16 -8.25
C PHE A 60 -15.17 12.62 -9.37
N MET A 61 -14.96 11.36 -9.78
CA MET A 61 -15.81 10.72 -10.80
C MET A 61 -17.24 10.56 -10.31
N GLN A 62 -17.42 10.22 -9.05
CA GLN A 62 -18.76 10.11 -8.46
C GLN A 62 -19.45 11.46 -8.35
N ASP A 63 -18.75 12.49 -7.83
CA ASP A 63 -19.34 13.83 -7.60
C ASP A 63 -19.63 14.59 -8.90
N THR A 64 -18.76 14.44 -9.90
CA THR A 64 -18.86 15.22 -11.16
C THR A 64 -19.69 14.52 -12.22
N TYR A 65 -19.54 13.20 -12.34
CA TYR A 65 -20.13 12.40 -13.42
C TYR A 65 -21.16 11.39 -12.94
N GLY A 66 -21.36 11.24 -11.65
CA GLY A 66 -22.26 10.24 -11.06
C GLY A 66 -21.79 8.79 -11.26
N VAL A 67 -20.51 8.59 -11.59
CA VAL A 67 -19.93 7.27 -11.85
C VAL A 67 -19.29 6.75 -10.58
N GLU A 68 -19.86 5.71 -9.99
CA GLU A 68 -19.28 5.00 -8.86
C GLU A 68 -18.27 3.95 -9.35
N ILE A 69 -17.00 4.10 -9.00
CA ILE A 69 -15.93 3.15 -9.33
C ILE A 69 -15.77 2.19 -8.16
N SER A 70 -16.12 0.91 -8.36
CA SER A 70 -15.92 -0.11 -7.34
C SER A 70 -14.45 -0.55 -7.25
N MET A 71 -14.07 -1.18 -6.11
CA MET A 71 -12.76 -1.78 -5.95
C MET A 71 -12.47 -2.80 -7.06
N PHE A 72 -13.46 -3.61 -7.44
CA PHE A 72 -13.31 -4.62 -8.49
C PHE A 72 -13.06 -4.00 -9.85
N ASP A 73 -13.82 -2.96 -10.22
CA ASP A 73 -13.65 -2.28 -11.51
C ASP A 73 -12.27 -1.63 -11.62
N TRP A 74 -11.80 -1.00 -10.53
CA TRP A 74 -10.47 -0.45 -10.45
C TRP A 74 -9.39 -1.53 -10.63
N MET A 75 -9.51 -2.65 -9.91
CA MET A 75 -8.53 -3.73 -9.97
C MET A 75 -8.48 -4.42 -11.33
N MET A 76 -9.59 -4.47 -12.06
CA MET A 76 -9.63 -5.07 -13.41
C MET A 76 -8.67 -4.39 -14.38
N LEU A 77 -8.47 -3.08 -14.23
CA LEU A 77 -7.49 -2.31 -15.01
C LEU A 77 -6.15 -2.16 -14.26
N GLY A 78 -6.22 -1.87 -12.96
CA GLY A 78 -5.06 -1.53 -12.14
C GLY A 78 -4.08 -2.69 -11.95
N VAL A 79 -4.59 -3.91 -11.73
CA VAL A 79 -3.72 -5.09 -11.51
C VAL A 79 -2.94 -5.48 -12.76
N PRO A 80 -3.52 -5.62 -13.95
CA PRO A 80 -2.76 -5.88 -15.18
C PRO A 80 -1.72 -4.80 -15.47
N LEU A 81 -2.11 -3.53 -15.34
CA LEU A 81 -1.20 -2.40 -15.57
C LEU A 81 -0.03 -2.42 -14.59
N ALA A 82 -0.29 -2.58 -13.29
CA ALA A 82 0.74 -2.67 -12.26
C ALA A 82 1.68 -3.86 -12.51
N THR A 83 1.15 -5.01 -12.94
CA THR A 83 1.96 -6.20 -13.26
C THR A 83 2.93 -5.92 -14.40
N ILE A 84 2.46 -5.31 -15.48
CA ILE A 84 3.30 -4.92 -16.63
C ILE A 84 4.38 -3.92 -16.19
N MET A 85 3.99 -2.89 -15.44
CA MET A 85 4.91 -1.86 -14.93
C MET A 85 5.95 -2.44 -13.97
N LEU A 86 5.57 -3.35 -13.07
CA LEU A 86 6.50 -4.03 -12.16
C LEU A 86 7.52 -4.86 -12.91
N PHE A 87 7.08 -5.62 -13.91
CA PHE A 87 7.99 -6.39 -14.76
C PHE A 87 8.94 -5.48 -15.53
N GLY A 88 8.43 -4.39 -16.10
CA GLY A 88 9.24 -3.39 -16.79
C GLY A 88 10.25 -2.71 -15.85
N ALA A 89 9.84 -2.28 -14.67
CA ALA A 89 10.70 -1.68 -13.67
C ALA A 89 11.79 -2.66 -13.19
N TRP A 90 11.43 -3.91 -12.90
CA TRP A 90 12.39 -4.95 -12.54
C TRP A 90 13.42 -5.17 -13.64
N MET A 91 12.99 -5.34 -14.89
CA MET A 91 13.88 -5.55 -16.03
C MET A 91 14.81 -4.35 -16.24
N LEU A 92 14.26 -3.13 -16.16
CA LEU A 92 15.03 -1.90 -16.36
C LEU A 92 16.07 -1.73 -15.25
N LEU A 93 15.70 -1.88 -13.99
CA LEU A 93 16.60 -1.71 -12.86
C LEU A 93 17.71 -2.75 -12.84
N THR A 94 17.39 -4.05 -13.07
CA THR A 94 18.35 -5.13 -12.89
C THR A 94 19.21 -5.42 -14.10
N LYS A 95 18.76 -5.07 -15.32
CA LYS A 95 19.51 -5.37 -16.56
C LYS A 95 20.15 -4.15 -17.21
N TYR A 96 19.51 -2.98 -17.13
CA TYR A 96 19.96 -1.81 -17.87
C TYR A 96 20.61 -0.74 -16.98
N VAL A 97 19.98 -0.41 -15.83
CA VAL A 97 20.47 0.71 -15.01
C VAL A 97 21.51 0.26 -14.01
N PHE A 98 21.26 -0.84 -13.29
CA PHE A 98 22.15 -1.40 -12.28
C PHE A 98 22.38 -2.88 -12.56
N PRO A 99 23.19 -3.21 -13.58
CA PRO A 99 23.47 -4.61 -13.92
C PRO A 99 24.13 -5.32 -12.73
N ILE A 100 23.58 -6.46 -12.37
CA ILE A 100 24.03 -7.29 -11.26
C ILE A 100 24.77 -8.49 -11.87
N ASN A 101 26.10 -8.53 -11.70
CA ASN A 101 26.95 -9.52 -12.34
C ASN A 101 27.50 -10.60 -11.37
N PHE A 102 26.92 -10.72 -10.18
CA PHE A 102 27.31 -11.73 -9.22
C PHE A 102 26.20 -12.73 -8.93
N VAL A 103 26.57 -13.91 -8.50
CA VAL A 103 25.66 -14.96 -8.07
C VAL A 103 25.73 -15.09 -6.55
N ALA A 104 24.57 -15.10 -5.90
CA ALA A 104 24.51 -15.29 -4.45
C ALA A 104 25.19 -16.61 -4.05
N THR A 105 26.15 -16.53 -3.14
CA THR A 105 26.87 -17.67 -2.58
C THR A 105 25.91 -18.59 -1.81
N ASN A 106 26.27 -19.85 -1.66
CA ASN A 106 25.48 -20.78 -0.82
C ASN A 106 25.40 -20.30 0.64
N ASP A 107 26.43 -19.62 1.13
CA ASP A 107 26.46 -19.07 2.49
C ASP A 107 25.46 -17.92 2.65
N ALA A 108 25.36 -16.99 1.69
CA ALA A 108 24.34 -15.95 1.68
C ALA A 108 22.91 -16.54 1.65
N ARG A 109 22.70 -17.60 0.87
CA ARG A 109 21.41 -18.30 0.84
C ARG A 109 21.08 -19.00 2.18
N ASN A 110 22.09 -19.60 2.78
CA ASN A 110 21.92 -20.27 4.08
C ASN A 110 21.63 -19.25 5.19
N GLU A 111 22.30 -18.10 5.17
CA GLU A 111 22.05 -17.01 6.11
C GLU A 111 20.63 -16.46 6.00
N LEU A 112 20.17 -16.15 4.78
CA LEU A 112 18.80 -15.74 4.54
C LEU A 112 17.77 -16.81 4.95
N LYS A 113 18.10 -18.08 4.73
CA LYS A 113 17.27 -19.20 5.16
C LYS A 113 17.25 -19.34 6.69
N SER A 114 18.37 -19.10 7.36
CA SER A 114 18.43 -19.08 8.82
C SER A 114 17.59 -17.96 9.41
N MET A 115 17.63 -16.75 8.82
CA MET A 115 16.75 -15.63 9.20
C MET A 115 15.28 -16.00 9.08
N LEU A 116 14.88 -16.62 7.96
CA LEU A 116 13.53 -17.13 7.76
C LEU A 116 13.12 -18.17 8.81
N THR A 117 14.04 -19.09 9.14
CA THR A 117 13.78 -20.13 10.13
C THR A 117 13.67 -19.54 11.55
N ASN A 118 14.49 -18.52 11.85
CA ASN A 118 14.49 -17.82 13.14
C ASN A 118 13.23 -16.95 13.33
N MET A 119 12.51 -16.57 12.27
CA MET A 119 11.19 -15.93 12.38
C MET A 119 10.12 -16.85 12.96
N GLY A 120 10.38 -18.17 12.96
CA GLY A 120 9.48 -19.15 13.57
C GLY A 120 8.24 -19.47 12.74
N SER A 121 7.34 -20.25 13.33
CA SER A 121 6.05 -20.57 12.72
C SER A 121 5.02 -19.46 12.97
N PHE A 122 4.07 -19.35 12.07
CA PHE A 122 2.94 -18.43 12.19
C PHE A 122 2.27 -18.54 13.57
N THR A 123 2.31 -17.46 14.31
CA THR A 123 1.70 -17.39 15.64
C THR A 123 0.16 -17.38 15.54
N LYS A 124 -0.50 -17.70 16.64
CA LYS A 124 -1.98 -17.64 16.69
C LYS A 124 -2.50 -16.21 16.45
N ASP A 125 -1.75 -15.22 16.89
CA ASP A 125 -2.12 -13.80 16.74
C ASP A 125 -1.97 -13.34 15.29
N GLU A 126 -0.90 -13.74 14.62
CA GLU A 126 -0.71 -13.48 13.18
C GLU A 126 -1.82 -14.13 12.33
N LYS A 127 -2.24 -15.36 12.69
CA LYS A 127 -3.38 -16.01 12.01
C LYS A 127 -4.68 -15.25 12.20
N ARG A 128 -4.96 -14.74 13.41
CA ARG A 128 -6.18 -13.94 13.67
C ARG A 128 -6.18 -12.65 12.86
N ILE A 129 -5.06 -11.93 12.88
CA ILE A 129 -4.92 -10.71 12.07
C ILE A 129 -5.07 -11.03 10.57
N SER A 130 -4.42 -12.09 10.08
CA SER A 130 -4.51 -12.50 8.67
C SER A 130 -5.94 -12.85 8.26
N VAL A 131 -6.72 -13.50 9.14
CA VAL A 131 -8.12 -13.81 8.87
C VAL A 131 -8.97 -12.54 8.81
N ILE A 132 -8.84 -11.64 9.79
CA ILE A 132 -9.61 -10.39 9.80
C ILE A 132 -9.26 -9.53 8.58
N PHE A 133 -7.98 -9.40 8.26
CA PHE A 133 -7.52 -8.67 7.08
C PHE A 133 -8.01 -9.32 5.78
N GLY A 134 -7.93 -10.65 5.68
CA GLY A 134 -8.42 -11.39 4.52
C GLY A 134 -9.94 -11.22 4.31
N LEU A 135 -10.72 -11.20 5.40
CA LEU A 135 -12.16 -10.92 5.34
C LEU A 135 -12.44 -9.48 4.90
N ALA A 136 -11.66 -8.51 5.37
CA ALA A 136 -11.79 -7.11 4.93
C ALA A 136 -11.49 -6.96 3.44
N VAL A 137 -10.39 -7.56 2.94
CA VAL A 137 -10.04 -7.56 1.52
C VAL A 137 -11.12 -8.23 0.69
N PHE A 138 -11.64 -9.38 1.15
CA PHE A 138 -12.75 -10.07 0.50
C PHE A 138 -14.00 -9.18 0.43
N ALA A 139 -14.35 -8.53 1.53
CA ALA A 139 -15.50 -7.63 1.58
C ALA A 139 -15.33 -6.43 0.64
N TRP A 140 -14.14 -5.85 0.50
CA TRP A 140 -13.85 -4.78 -0.44
C TRP A 140 -13.99 -5.22 -1.89
N VAL A 141 -13.39 -6.35 -2.26
CA VAL A 141 -13.43 -6.87 -3.64
C VAL A 141 -14.87 -7.21 -4.05
N PHE A 142 -15.61 -7.84 -3.15
CA PHE A 142 -16.98 -8.30 -3.42
C PHE A 142 -18.08 -7.36 -2.90
N ARG A 143 -17.74 -6.11 -2.53
CA ARG A 143 -18.70 -5.14 -1.99
C ARG A 143 -19.96 -5.00 -2.84
N THR A 144 -19.80 -4.84 -4.15
CA THR A 144 -20.91 -4.69 -5.10
C THR A 144 -21.86 -5.90 -5.08
N LEU A 145 -21.31 -7.10 -4.88
CA LEU A 145 -22.09 -8.32 -4.76
C LEU A 145 -22.76 -8.44 -3.39
N LEU A 146 -22.03 -8.10 -2.33
CA LEU A 146 -22.53 -8.13 -0.96
C LEU A 146 -23.67 -7.12 -0.74
N ASN A 147 -23.61 -5.94 -1.37
CA ASN A 147 -24.68 -4.93 -1.31
C ASN A 147 -26.00 -5.36 -1.96
N ARG A 148 -26.01 -6.48 -2.71
CA ARG A 148 -27.28 -7.09 -3.21
C ARG A 148 -28.07 -7.83 -2.14
N ILE A 149 -27.43 -8.11 -1.00
CA ILE A 149 -28.07 -8.76 0.14
C ILE A 149 -28.67 -7.63 0.99
N ASP A 150 -29.98 -7.63 1.23
CA ASP A 150 -30.73 -6.57 1.92
C ASP A 150 -30.09 -6.14 3.25
N PHE A 151 -29.58 -7.09 4.02
CA PHE A 151 -28.91 -6.82 5.30
C PHE A 151 -27.57 -6.08 5.14
N LEU A 152 -26.89 -6.19 3.98
CA LEU A 152 -25.59 -5.59 3.70
C LEU A 152 -25.65 -4.43 2.70
N SER A 153 -26.87 -4.01 2.31
CA SER A 153 -27.10 -3.01 1.26
C SER A 153 -26.51 -1.62 1.54
N GLY A 154 -26.11 -1.34 2.78
CA GLY A 154 -25.45 -0.08 3.17
C GLY A 154 -23.95 -0.19 3.39
N LEU A 155 -23.30 -1.28 2.93
CA LEU A 155 -21.89 -1.51 3.18
C LEU A 155 -21.04 -0.57 2.32
N THR A 156 -20.27 0.30 2.97
CA THR A 156 -19.31 1.21 2.34
C THR A 156 -17.87 0.76 2.57
N ASP A 157 -16.92 1.24 1.75
CA ASP A 157 -15.51 0.92 1.93
C ASP A 157 -14.97 1.40 3.29
N ALA A 158 -15.40 2.58 3.72
CA ALA A 158 -15.09 3.10 5.07
C ALA A 158 -15.72 2.23 6.17
N GLY A 159 -16.96 1.76 5.97
CA GLY A 159 -17.64 0.86 6.89
C GLY A 159 -16.90 -0.45 7.11
N ILE A 160 -16.42 -1.07 6.00
CA ILE A 160 -15.59 -2.30 6.06
C ILE A 160 -14.31 -2.05 6.86
N ALA A 161 -13.61 -0.92 6.61
CA ALA A 161 -12.38 -0.57 7.32
C ALA A 161 -12.63 -0.39 8.82
N ILE A 162 -13.71 0.30 9.20
CA ILE A 162 -14.08 0.55 10.61
C ILE A 162 -14.43 -0.78 11.29
N ILE A 163 -15.21 -1.64 10.66
CA ILE A 163 -15.57 -2.96 11.20
C ILE A 163 -14.29 -3.80 11.40
N ALA A 164 -13.40 -3.84 10.42
CA ALA A 164 -12.14 -4.58 10.55
C ALA A 164 -11.27 -4.03 11.68
N ALA A 165 -11.18 -2.70 11.83
CA ALA A 165 -10.44 -2.06 12.92
C ALA A 165 -11.04 -2.43 14.29
N ILE A 166 -12.36 -2.33 14.46
CA ILE A 166 -13.05 -2.73 15.69
C ILE A 166 -12.78 -4.20 16.02
N LEU A 167 -12.86 -5.10 15.02
CA LEU A 167 -12.59 -6.52 15.22
C LEU A 167 -11.16 -6.78 15.71
N ILE A 168 -10.17 -6.04 15.16
CA ILE A 168 -8.78 -6.18 15.62
C ILE A 168 -8.63 -5.72 17.07
N PHE A 169 -9.23 -4.58 17.45
CA PHE A 169 -9.18 -4.08 18.83
C PHE A 169 -9.94 -4.97 19.82
N MET A 170 -11.03 -5.61 19.40
CA MET A 170 -11.84 -6.48 20.26
C MET A 170 -11.27 -7.91 20.36
N THR A 171 -10.36 -8.30 19.47
CA THR A 171 -9.83 -9.67 19.45
C THR A 171 -8.70 -9.80 20.48
N PRO A 172 -8.83 -10.66 21.49
CA PRO A 172 -7.80 -10.85 22.49
C PRO A 172 -6.55 -11.53 21.91
N SER A 173 -5.37 -11.14 22.38
CA SER A 173 -4.12 -11.81 22.04
C SER A 173 -4.05 -13.21 22.67
N ALA A 174 -3.55 -14.19 21.92
CA ALA A 174 -3.30 -15.53 22.44
C ALA A 174 -2.11 -15.58 23.41
N SER A 175 -1.23 -14.58 23.37
CA SER A 175 -0.02 -14.49 24.19
C SER A 175 -0.26 -13.96 25.62
N LYS A 176 -1.51 -13.79 26.04
CA LYS A 176 -1.91 -13.27 27.38
C LYS A 176 -1.39 -11.85 27.71
N ARG A 177 -0.92 -11.09 26.74
CA ARG A 177 -0.39 -9.73 26.91
C ARG A 177 -1.37 -8.61 26.51
N GLY A 178 -2.68 -8.86 26.56
CA GLY A 178 -3.71 -7.89 26.19
C GLY A 178 -4.36 -8.17 24.83
N ASP A 179 -4.84 -7.14 24.18
CA ASP A 179 -5.51 -7.22 22.88
C ASP A 179 -4.49 -7.30 21.72
N LEU A 180 -4.94 -7.77 20.54
CA LEU A 180 -4.11 -7.89 19.35
C LEU A 180 -3.50 -6.52 18.94
N LEU A 181 -4.27 -5.46 19.09
CA LEU A 181 -3.84 -4.09 18.88
C LEU A 181 -4.14 -3.26 20.12
N GLN A 182 -3.11 -2.67 20.70
CA GLN A 182 -3.24 -1.77 21.85
C GLN A 182 -3.51 -0.35 21.35
N TRP A 183 -4.39 0.37 22.05
CA TRP A 183 -4.75 1.75 21.71
C TRP A 183 -3.54 2.69 21.65
N GLU A 184 -2.53 2.44 22.47
CA GLU A 184 -1.28 3.20 22.48
C GLU A 184 -0.57 3.22 21.12
N LYS A 185 -0.73 2.14 20.33
CA LYS A 185 -0.16 2.04 18.98
C LYS A 185 -0.84 2.98 17.97
N SER A 186 -2.00 3.51 18.28
CA SER A 186 -2.65 4.52 17.45
C SER A 186 -1.85 5.83 17.35
N LYS A 187 -0.94 6.09 18.30
CA LYS A 187 -0.03 7.24 18.26
C LYS A 187 1.00 7.12 17.13
N ASP A 188 1.33 5.90 16.72
CA ASP A 188 2.29 5.63 15.65
C ASP A 188 1.69 5.83 14.25
N LEU A 189 0.39 6.12 14.16
CA LEU A 189 -0.26 6.46 12.89
C LEU A 189 0.27 7.80 12.36
N PRO A 190 0.43 7.95 11.05
CA PRO A 190 0.89 9.20 10.44
C PRO A 190 -0.21 10.27 10.42
N TRP A 191 -0.63 10.73 11.59
CA TRP A 191 -1.71 11.72 11.77
C TRP A 191 -1.50 12.98 10.93
N GLY A 192 -0.24 13.42 10.75
CA GLY A 192 0.09 14.57 9.92
C GLY A 192 -0.36 14.40 8.47
N LEU A 193 -0.18 13.21 7.90
CA LEU A 193 -0.65 12.90 6.54
C LEU A 193 -2.17 12.90 6.46
N LEU A 194 -2.85 12.27 7.44
CA LEU A 194 -4.31 12.21 7.46
C LEU A 194 -4.94 13.61 7.55
N ILE A 195 -4.40 14.47 8.43
CA ILE A 195 -4.86 15.86 8.60
C ILE A 195 -4.57 16.68 7.35
N LEU A 196 -3.39 16.51 6.74
CA LEU A 196 -3.02 17.24 5.51
C LEU A 196 -3.97 16.89 4.36
N PHE A 197 -4.25 15.60 4.12
CA PHE A 197 -5.18 15.18 3.08
C PHE A 197 -6.62 15.61 3.38
N GLY A 198 -7.10 15.37 4.60
CA GLY A 198 -8.46 15.76 4.99
C GLY A 198 -8.68 17.27 4.94
N GLY A 199 -7.71 18.04 5.43
CA GLY A 199 -7.75 19.50 5.35
C GLY A 199 -7.66 20.03 3.92
N GLY A 200 -6.82 19.43 3.08
CA GLY A 200 -6.68 19.78 1.66
C GLY A 200 -7.99 19.53 0.88
N LEU A 201 -8.61 18.36 1.07
CA LEU A 201 -9.90 18.03 0.44
C LEU A 201 -11.03 18.97 0.92
N SER A 202 -11.09 19.24 2.23
CA SER A 202 -12.08 20.17 2.80
C SER A 202 -11.90 21.58 2.22
N LEU A 203 -10.68 22.07 2.13
CA LEU A 203 -10.37 23.36 1.53
C LEU A 203 -10.75 23.40 0.04
N ALA A 204 -10.41 22.38 -0.72
CA ALA A 204 -10.75 22.27 -2.14
C ALA A 204 -12.29 22.29 -2.34
N ALA A 205 -13.03 21.56 -1.50
CA ALA A 205 -14.50 21.57 -1.54
C ALA A 205 -15.08 22.96 -1.25
N GLN A 206 -14.53 23.68 -0.25
CA GLN A 206 -14.96 25.05 0.06
C GLN A 206 -14.65 26.04 -1.07
N ILE A 207 -13.47 25.95 -1.67
CA ILE A 207 -13.10 26.81 -2.81
C ILE A 207 -14.05 26.55 -3.99
N SER A 208 -14.37 25.30 -4.28
CA SER A 208 -15.35 24.94 -5.32
C SER A 208 -16.75 25.48 -5.02
N SER A 209 -17.23 25.32 -3.78
CA SER A 209 -18.56 25.77 -3.39
C SER A 209 -18.70 27.30 -3.34
N CYS A 210 -17.61 28.01 -3.01
CA CYS A 210 -17.57 29.47 -3.00
C CYS A 210 -17.44 30.10 -4.41
N LEU A 211 -17.43 29.30 -5.49
CA LEU A 211 -17.29 29.77 -6.89
C LEU A 211 -16.07 30.67 -7.11
N LEU A 212 -15.03 30.55 -6.28
CA LEU A 212 -13.87 31.43 -6.33
C LEU A 212 -13.11 31.36 -7.68
N TYR A 213 -13.22 30.23 -8.39
CA TYR A 213 -12.63 30.00 -9.70
C TYR A 213 -13.63 30.12 -10.87
N THR A 214 -14.93 30.23 -10.62
CA THR A 214 -15.97 30.28 -11.67
C THR A 214 -16.50 31.69 -11.90
N SER A 215 -16.06 32.68 -11.13
CA SER A 215 -16.37 34.08 -11.39
C SER A 215 -15.51 34.56 -12.56
N PRO A 216 -16.09 34.94 -13.73
CA PRO A 216 -15.31 35.53 -14.82
C PRO A 216 -14.57 36.75 -14.29
N SER A 217 -13.28 36.85 -14.60
CA SER A 217 -12.51 38.03 -14.27
C SER A 217 -13.20 39.28 -14.86
N PRO A 218 -13.23 40.41 -14.15
CA PRO A 218 -13.79 41.67 -14.70
C PRO A 218 -13.18 42.08 -16.04
N ARG A 219 -12.06 41.47 -16.44
CA ARG A 219 -11.43 41.66 -17.78
C ARG A 219 -12.07 40.84 -18.89
N ASP A 220 -12.80 39.74 -18.57
CA ASP A 220 -13.43 38.89 -19.59
C ASP A 220 -14.82 39.41 -20.03
N SER A 221 -15.36 40.41 -19.32
CA SER A 221 -16.64 41.04 -19.64
C SER A 221 -16.51 42.26 -20.59
N SER A 222 -15.32 42.54 -21.10
CA SER A 222 -15.04 43.70 -21.99
C SER A 222 -14.62 43.30 -23.42
N GLN A 223 -15.00 42.09 -23.88
CA GLN A 223 -14.92 41.71 -25.32
C GLN A 223 -16.27 41.48 -25.93
#